data_eda98ca4b767606a08f16ce6e9049abb
#
_entry.id   eda98ca4b767606a08f16ce6e9049abb
#
_cell.length_a   1.000
_cell.length_b   1.000
_cell.length_c   1.000
_cell.angle_alpha   90.00
_cell.angle_beta   90.00
_cell.angle_gamma   90.00
#
_symmetry.space_group_name_H-M   'P 1'
#
loop_
_entity.id
_entity.type
_entity.pdbx_description
1 polymer ?
#
loop_
_entity_poly.entity_id
_entity_poly.type
_entity_poly.pdbx_seq_one_letter_code
_entity_poly.pdbx_strand_id
1 'polypeptide(L)'
;MTPVIQTHGLAKRYRRVSALSDCTITVPEGTISALIGPNGAGKTTLLRLLAGLAQPTVGEVTVLGGTPRQDPAFLAGIGFLSQEIQLYRRFTAEDHIGIGTHLNRDWDGASVRDRLRSLNIPLDRAVGKLSGGQRAQVALALTLAKKPSLLLLDEPVAALDPLARRHFLATLAGAVADGGLTVLMSSHLVADMERVADHLIMLAASRVQLCGDIDTLLAEHHVLVGPRKATTAIEKTRTIVQAEYTARQTTLLVRGNAPVFDPDWESADVGLEEMVLAYMGQQSTGQDAQPALSHLTTVGDDQ
;
A
#
# COMPACT_ATOMS: atom_id res chain seq x y z
N MET A 1 -0.40 11.89 -17.57
CA MET A 1 0.79 11.76 -16.68
C MET A 1 1.52 10.48 -17.05
N THR A 2 2.84 10.52 -17.16
CA THR A 2 3.63 9.32 -17.46
C THR A 2 3.70 8.44 -16.20
N PRO A 3 3.39 7.16 -16.26
CA PRO A 3 3.44 6.31 -15.08
C PRO A 3 4.89 5.96 -14.74
N VAL A 4 5.21 6.02 -13.43
CA VAL A 4 6.51 5.60 -12.89
C VAL A 4 6.58 4.09 -12.67
N ILE A 5 5.44 3.48 -12.34
CA ILE A 5 5.29 2.03 -12.19
C ILE A 5 4.12 1.57 -13.04
N GLN A 6 4.33 0.50 -13.79
CA GLN A 6 3.29 -0.25 -14.50
C GLN A 6 3.53 -1.74 -14.32
N THR A 7 2.45 -2.48 -14.05
CA THR A 7 2.47 -3.94 -14.08
C THR A 7 1.29 -4.48 -14.87
N HIS A 8 1.48 -5.59 -15.56
CA HIS A 8 0.44 -6.28 -16.33
C HIS A 8 0.45 -7.77 -15.99
N GLY A 9 -0.65 -8.24 -15.39
CA GLY A 9 -0.81 -9.64 -15.02
C GLY A 9 0.30 -10.17 -14.11
N LEU A 10 0.92 -9.28 -13.30
CA LEU A 10 2.09 -9.62 -12.50
C LEU A 10 1.74 -10.66 -11.45
N ALA A 11 2.48 -11.77 -11.43
CA ALA A 11 2.33 -12.82 -10.43
C ALA A 11 3.66 -13.26 -9.83
N LYS A 12 3.62 -13.62 -8.55
CA LYS A 12 4.76 -14.19 -7.84
C LYS A 12 4.34 -15.39 -7.01
N ARG A 13 5.02 -16.50 -7.26
CA ARG A 13 4.82 -17.74 -6.52
C ARG A 13 6.11 -18.14 -5.80
N TYR A 14 6.00 -18.45 -4.51
CA TYR A 14 7.07 -19.03 -3.71
C TYR A 14 6.71 -20.48 -3.39
N ARG A 15 7.39 -21.43 -4.03
CA ARG A 15 7.07 -22.86 -3.90
C ARG A 15 5.59 -23.14 -4.16
N ARG A 16 4.80 -23.38 -3.09
CA ARG A 16 3.36 -23.68 -3.17
C ARG A 16 2.43 -22.49 -2.86
N VAL A 17 2.99 -21.36 -2.43
CA VAL A 17 2.24 -20.18 -2.02
C VAL A 17 2.25 -19.16 -3.14
N SER A 18 1.07 -18.74 -3.62
CA SER A 18 0.94 -17.59 -4.50
C SER A 18 0.91 -16.32 -3.66
N ALA A 19 1.97 -15.52 -3.75
CA ALA A 19 2.10 -14.28 -3.00
C ALA A 19 1.45 -13.09 -3.74
N LEU A 20 1.40 -13.16 -5.09
CA LEU A 20 0.69 -12.22 -5.95
C LEU A 20 0.12 -13.00 -7.14
N SER A 21 -1.06 -12.60 -7.59
CA SER A 21 -1.79 -13.20 -8.71
C SER A 21 -2.45 -12.11 -9.53
N ASP A 22 -2.12 -12.04 -10.82
CA ASP A 22 -2.77 -11.16 -11.78
C ASP A 22 -2.82 -9.68 -11.29
N CYS A 23 -1.67 -9.18 -10.86
CA CYS A 23 -1.56 -7.82 -10.33
C CYS A 23 -1.28 -6.84 -11.48
N THR A 24 -2.29 -6.05 -11.84
CA THR A 24 -2.19 -4.98 -12.84
C THR A 24 -2.41 -3.65 -12.14
N ILE A 25 -1.37 -2.82 -12.07
CA ILE A 25 -1.39 -1.49 -11.43
C ILE A 25 -0.65 -0.46 -12.26
N THR A 26 -0.99 0.80 -12.02
CA THR A 26 -0.30 1.97 -12.55
C THR A 26 -0.10 2.97 -11.41
N VAL A 27 1.13 3.49 -11.25
CA VAL A 27 1.45 4.54 -10.28
C VAL A 27 1.87 5.79 -11.04
N PRO A 28 1.16 6.92 -10.87
CA PRO A 28 1.51 8.19 -11.49
C PRO A 28 2.80 8.78 -10.93
N GLU A 29 3.50 9.56 -11.75
CA GLU A 29 4.68 10.34 -11.33
C GLU A 29 4.29 11.48 -10.39
N GLY A 30 5.15 11.77 -9.40
CA GLY A 30 5.00 12.92 -8.49
C GLY A 30 3.89 12.75 -7.45
N THR A 31 3.43 11.54 -7.20
CA THR A 31 2.37 11.24 -6.22
C THR A 31 2.86 10.44 -5.03
N ILE A 32 2.12 10.51 -3.93
CA ILE A 32 2.20 9.54 -2.85
C ILE A 32 1.11 8.50 -3.05
N SER A 33 1.51 7.27 -3.38
CA SER A 33 0.60 6.15 -3.56
C SER A 33 0.58 5.27 -2.31
N ALA A 34 -0.60 5.01 -1.77
CA ALA A 34 -0.82 4.09 -0.66
C ALA A 34 -1.01 2.66 -1.18
N LEU A 35 -0.22 1.71 -0.66
CA LEU A 35 -0.38 0.28 -0.89
C LEU A 35 -0.99 -0.35 0.36
N ILE A 36 -2.31 -0.56 0.35
CA ILE A 36 -3.08 -1.01 1.50
C ILE A 36 -3.49 -2.47 1.33
N GLY A 37 -3.60 -3.18 2.44
CA GLY A 37 -4.10 -4.56 2.48
C GLY A 37 -3.72 -5.28 3.76
N PRO A 38 -4.39 -6.39 4.08
CA PRO A 38 -4.11 -7.18 5.27
C PRO A 38 -2.70 -7.81 5.23
N ASN A 39 -2.27 -8.33 6.36
CA ASN A 39 -1.01 -9.08 6.42
C ASN A 39 -1.10 -10.32 5.50
N GLY A 40 -0.03 -10.55 4.75
CA GLY A 40 0.00 -11.64 3.77
C GLY A 40 -0.65 -11.34 2.41
N ALA A 41 -1.23 -10.15 2.19
CA ALA A 41 -1.84 -9.76 0.92
C ALA A 41 -0.86 -9.64 -0.26
N GLY A 42 0.46 -9.62 0.00
CA GLY A 42 1.49 -9.51 -1.04
C GLY A 42 2.20 -8.17 -1.13
N LYS A 43 1.92 -7.20 -0.22
CA LYS A 43 2.51 -5.84 -0.24
C LYS A 43 4.03 -5.85 -0.33
N THR A 44 4.71 -6.51 0.61
CA THR A 44 6.17 -6.66 0.62
C THR A 44 6.69 -7.36 -0.64
N THR A 45 5.95 -8.35 -1.15
CA THR A 45 6.32 -9.06 -2.38
C THR A 45 6.28 -8.12 -3.58
N LEU A 46 5.21 -7.33 -3.70
CA LEU A 46 5.08 -6.32 -4.76
C LEU A 46 6.24 -5.31 -4.69
N LEU A 47 6.48 -4.73 -3.52
CA LEU A 47 7.59 -3.77 -3.34
C LEU A 47 8.96 -4.36 -3.71
N ARG A 48 9.22 -5.63 -3.36
CA ARG A 48 10.47 -6.32 -3.74
C ARG A 48 10.60 -6.57 -5.24
N LEU A 49 9.50 -6.88 -5.93
CA LEU A 49 9.49 -7.01 -7.38
C LEU A 49 9.79 -5.67 -8.05
N LEU A 50 9.16 -4.59 -7.60
CA LEU A 50 9.38 -3.23 -8.11
C LEU A 50 10.80 -2.73 -7.85
N ALA A 51 11.41 -3.10 -6.73
CA ALA A 51 12.79 -2.77 -6.40
C ALA A 51 13.84 -3.64 -7.13
N GLY A 52 13.43 -4.63 -7.95
CA GLY A 52 14.34 -5.58 -8.58
C GLY A 52 14.98 -6.59 -7.60
N LEU A 53 14.50 -6.65 -6.34
CA LEU A 53 14.98 -7.59 -5.31
C LEU A 53 14.38 -8.99 -5.44
N ALA A 54 13.37 -9.14 -6.29
CA ALA A 54 12.78 -10.42 -6.66
C ALA A 54 12.40 -10.40 -8.14
N GLN A 55 12.34 -11.58 -8.77
CA GLN A 55 11.88 -11.71 -10.15
C GLN A 55 10.42 -12.18 -10.17
N PRO A 56 9.57 -11.70 -11.08
CA PRO A 56 8.22 -12.21 -11.28
C PRO A 56 8.25 -13.67 -11.72
N THR A 57 7.16 -14.40 -11.45
CA THR A 57 6.94 -15.75 -12.00
C THR A 57 6.24 -15.65 -13.35
N VAL A 58 5.30 -14.71 -13.49
CA VAL A 58 4.53 -14.41 -14.70
C VAL A 58 4.21 -12.92 -14.73
N GLY A 59 3.91 -12.41 -15.91
CA GLY A 59 3.52 -11.02 -16.13
C GLY A 59 4.72 -10.08 -16.29
N GLU A 60 4.40 -8.81 -16.50
CA GLU A 60 5.38 -7.78 -16.82
C GLU A 60 5.38 -6.69 -15.75
N VAL A 61 6.55 -6.09 -15.55
CA VAL A 61 6.75 -4.96 -14.65
C VAL A 61 7.72 -3.97 -15.27
N THR A 62 7.30 -2.70 -15.26
CA THR A 62 8.11 -1.56 -15.70
C THR A 62 8.18 -0.56 -14.56
N VAL A 63 9.39 -0.11 -14.24
CA VAL A 63 9.67 0.89 -13.20
C VAL A 63 10.65 1.91 -13.77
N LEU A 64 10.34 3.21 -13.65
CA LEU A 64 11.13 4.30 -14.24
C LEU A 64 11.43 4.07 -15.73
N GLY A 65 10.45 3.54 -16.49
CA GLY A 65 10.58 3.25 -17.91
C GLY A 65 11.43 2.03 -18.27
N GLY A 66 11.90 1.25 -17.29
CA GLY A 66 12.71 0.05 -17.52
C GLY A 66 12.25 -1.16 -16.72
N THR A 67 12.80 -2.33 -17.06
CA THR A 67 12.58 -3.55 -16.26
C THR A 67 13.41 -3.51 -14.98
N PRO A 68 12.82 -3.79 -13.79
CA PRO A 68 13.55 -3.82 -12.54
C PRO A 68 14.70 -4.83 -12.54
N ARG A 69 15.88 -4.37 -12.14
CA ARG A 69 17.11 -5.18 -12.12
C ARG A 69 18.10 -4.66 -11.08
N GLN A 70 19.03 -5.52 -10.67
CA GLN A 70 20.05 -5.15 -9.67
C GLN A 70 21.31 -4.59 -10.35
N ASP A 71 21.17 -3.49 -11.08
CA ASP A 71 22.33 -2.77 -11.60
C ASP A 71 22.43 -1.36 -10.96
N PRO A 72 23.63 -0.79 -10.91
CA PRO A 72 23.86 0.50 -10.27
C PRO A 72 23.03 1.64 -10.85
N ALA A 73 22.76 1.65 -12.15
CA ALA A 73 22.01 2.72 -12.81
C ALA A 73 20.53 2.68 -12.42
N PHE A 74 19.92 1.50 -12.41
CA PHE A 74 18.55 1.31 -11.95
C PHE A 74 18.41 1.60 -10.47
N LEU A 75 19.32 1.04 -9.64
CA LEU A 75 19.28 1.23 -8.20
C LEU A 75 19.53 2.68 -7.76
N ALA A 76 20.27 3.49 -8.55
CA ALA A 76 20.45 4.91 -8.26
C ALA A 76 19.13 5.68 -8.24
N GLY A 77 18.19 5.34 -9.14
CA GLY A 77 16.86 5.97 -9.22
C GLY A 77 15.86 5.52 -8.15
N ILE A 78 16.18 4.48 -7.36
CA ILE A 78 15.24 3.89 -6.41
C ILE A 78 15.76 4.01 -4.97
N GLY A 79 14.94 4.56 -4.08
CA GLY A 79 15.06 4.41 -2.64
C GLY A 79 14.19 3.24 -2.15
N PHE A 80 14.73 2.35 -1.32
CA PHE A 80 13.97 1.27 -0.71
C PHE A 80 14.18 1.25 0.80
N LEU A 81 13.08 1.30 1.55
CA LEU A 81 13.09 1.17 3.01
C LEU A 81 12.24 -0.04 3.39
N SER A 82 12.87 -1.07 3.92
CA SER A 82 12.20 -2.27 4.40
C SER A 82 11.56 -2.04 5.77
N GLN A 83 10.58 -2.85 6.13
CA GLN A 83 9.91 -2.84 7.43
C GLN A 83 10.92 -2.93 8.59
N GLU A 84 11.92 -3.78 8.46
CA GLU A 84 13.06 -3.77 9.37
C GLU A 84 14.12 -2.80 8.85
N ILE A 85 14.34 -1.73 9.61
CA ILE A 85 15.33 -0.69 9.27
C ILE A 85 16.74 -1.29 9.33
N GLN A 86 17.37 -1.41 8.16
CA GLN A 86 18.69 -2.02 7.97
C GLN A 86 19.82 -1.00 8.19
N LEU A 87 19.99 -0.53 9.42
CA LEU A 87 21.12 0.33 9.82
C LEU A 87 22.11 -0.45 10.69
N TYR A 88 23.40 -0.21 10.50
CA TYR A 88 24.46 -0.78 11.34
C TYR A 88 24.38 -0.25 12.76
N ARG A 89 23.83 -1.03 13.68
CA ARG A 89 23.45 -0.57 15.04
C ARG A 89 24.58 0.06 15.85
N ARG A 90 25.85 -0.27 15.59
CA ARG A 90 27.03 0.26 16.27
C ARG A 90 27.55 1.54 15.62
N PHE A 91 27.14 1.86 14.40
CA PHE A 91 27.54 3.04 13.66
C PHE A 91 26.66 4.23 14.06
N THR A 92 27.24 5.42 13.95
CA THR A 92 26.54 6.70 14.14
C THR A 92 25.81 7.09 12.85
N ALA A 93 24.96 8.12 12.92
CA ALA A 93 24.40 8.71 11.71
C ALA A 93 25.49 9.27 10.79
N GLU A 94 26.52 9.88 11.38
CA GLU A 94 27.67 10.43 10.63
C GLU A 94 28.45 9.33 9.89
N ASP A 95 28.66 8.16 10.52
CA ASP A 95 29.30 7.01 9.85
C ASP A 95 28.48 6.55 8.63
N HIS A 96 27.15 6.50 8.75
CA HIS A 96 26.27 6.13 7.63
C HIS A 96 26.30 7.19 6.52
N ILE A 97 26.40 8.48 6.84
CA ILE A 97 26.57 9.54 5.86
C ILE A 97 27.90 9.35 5.11
N GLY A 98 28.98 9.03 5.83
CA GLY A 98 30.28 8.74 5.25
C GLY A 98 30.23 7.55 4.27
N ILE A 99 29.56 6.45 4.65
CA ILE A 99 29.34 5.29 3.76
C ILE A 99 28.56 5.72 2.51
N GLY A 100 27.47 6.48 2.67
CA GLY A 100 26.68 6.98 1.57
C GLY A 100 27.49 7.77 0.53
N THR A 101 28.39 8.61 0.99
CA THR A 101 29.30 9.41 0.15
C THR A 101 30.21 8.52 -0.73
N HIS A 102 30.62 7.35 -0.24
CA HIS A 102 31.50 6.44 -1.00
C HIS A 102 30.71 5.54 -1.97
N LEU A 103 29.44 5.28 -1.68
CA LEU A 103 28.63 4.34 -2.45
C LEU A 103 27.76 5.01 -3.54
N ASN A 104 27.49 6.31 -3.43
CA ASN A 104 26.57 7.01 -4.34
C ASN A 104 27.26 8.23 -4.95
N ARG A 105 27.04 8.46 -6.27
CA ARG A 105 27.65 9.58 -7.01
C ARG A 105 27.05 10.93 -6.62
N ASP A 106 25.72 11.00 -6.52
CA ASP A 106 24.95 12.23 -6.30
C ASP A 106 24.44 12.32 -4.85
N TRP A 107 25.31 11.95 -3.90
CA TRP A 107 24.98 11.89 -2.49
C TRP A 107 24.93 13.25 -1.80
N ASP A 108 23.80 13.56 -1.15
CA ASP A 108 23.59 14.81 -0.41
C ASP A 108 23.71 14.61 1.12
N GLY A 109 24.91 14.39 1.60
CA GLY A 109 25.18 14.23 3.04
C GLY A 109 24.92 15.50 3.86
N ALA A 110 24.95 16.68 3.24
CA ALA A 110 24.63 17.93 3.92
C ALA A 110 23.15 17.99 4.29
N SER A 111 22.27 17.68 3.36
CA SER A 111 20.83 17.60 3.60
C SER A 111 20.47 16.61 4.72
N VAL A 112 21.17 15.47 4.82
CA VAL A 112 20.97 14.51 5.94
C VAL A 112 21.31 15.17 7.28
N ARG A 113 22.48 15.82 7.38
CA ARG A 113 22.90 16.48 8.64
C ARG A 113 21.92 17.56 9.07
N ASP A 114 21.52 18.41 8.14
CA ASP A 114 20.60 19.52 8.44
C ASP A 114 19.24 19.02 8.88
N ARG A 115 18.72 18.00 8.22
CA ARG A 115 17.49 17.36 8.63
C ARG A 115 17.57 16.72 10.02
N LEU A 116 18.60 15.93 10.30
CA LEU A 116 18.75 15.29 11.59
C LEU A 116 18.94 16.32 12.72
N ARG A 117 19.64 17.41 12.46
CA ARG A 117 19.78 18.53 13.41
C ARG A 117 18.43 19.20 13.68
N SER A 118 17.63 19.48 12.64
CA SER A 118 16.29 20.09 12.81
C SER A 118 15.33 19.23 13.63
N LEU A 119 15.53 17.91 13.62
CA LEU A 119 14.78 16.93 14.40
C LEU A 119 15.42 16.65 15.78
N ASN A 120 16.49 17.36 16.17
CA ASN A 120 17.26 17.12 17.38
C ASN A 120 17.76 15.68 17.51
N ILE A 121 18.14 15.03 16.39
CA ILE A 121 18.71 13.69 16.36
C ILE A 121 20.24 13.82 16.38
N PRO A 122 20.94 13.27 17.41
CA PRO A 122 22.37 13.37 17.51
C PRO A 122 23.08 12.58 16.40
N LEU A 123 24.04 13.21 15.75
CA LEU A 123 24.80 12.62 14.63
C LEU A 123 25.88 11.64 15.10
N ASP A 124 26.39 11.84 16.30
CA ASP A 124 27.52 11.12 16.93
C ASP A 124 27.10 9.94 17.81
N ARG A 125 25.79 9.74 18.01
CA ARG A 125 25.26 8.62 18.78
C ARG A 125 25.06 7.39 17.89
N ALA A 126 25.48 6.22 18.37
CA ALA A 126 25.23 4.96 17.68
C ALA A 126 23.72 4.74 17.45
N VAL A 127 23.33 4.45 16.19
CA VAL A 127 21.90 4.36 15.81
C VAL A 127 21.14 3.28 16.59
N GLY A 128 21.83 2.25 17.09
CA GLY A 128 21.23 1.27 17.99
C GLY A 128 20.76 1.82 19.35
N LYS A 129 21.22 3.02 19.74
CA LYS A 129 20.83 3.74 20.97
C LYS A 129 19.76 4.82 20.73
N LEU A 130 19.35 5.02 19.48
CA LEU A 130 18.28 5.93 19.11
C LEU A 130 16.91 5.27 19.36
N SER A 131 15.87 6.10 19.55
CA SER A 131 14.47 5.60 19.57
C SER A 131 14.08 4.99 18.22
N GLY A 132 12.99 4.23 18.17
CA GLY A 132 12.45 3.69 16.92
C GLY A 132 12.17 4.79 15.90
N GLY A 133 11.50 5.87 16.35
CA GLY A 133 11.22 7.03 15.52
C GLY A 133 12.46 7.75 15.01
N GLN A 134 13.46 7.94 15.87
CA GLN A 134 14.73 8.55 15.45
C GLN A 134 15.45 7.69 14.41
N ARG A 135 15.48 6.35 14.59
CA ARG A 135 16.06 5.43 13.58
C ARG A 135 15.34 5.51 12.24
N ALA A 136 14.01 5.59 12.25
CA ALA A 136 13.23 5.72 11.03
C ALA A 136 13.55 7.04 10.30
N GLN A 137 13.69 8.15 11.04
CA GLN A 137 14.10 9.44 10.46
C GLN A 137 15.52 9.39 9.88
N VAL A 138 16.48 8.75 10.56
CA VAL A 138 17.83 8.55 10.02
C VAL A 138 17.78 7.75 8.72
N ALA A 139 17.04 6.63 8.71
CA ALA A 139 16.92 5.78 7.53
C ALA A 139 16.26 6.52 6.35
N LEU A 140 15.19 7.28 6.61
CA LEU A 140 14.53 8.10 5.59
C LEU A 140 15.48 9.18 5.05
N ALA A 141 16.16 9.93 5.92
CA ALA A 141 17.09 10.98 5.51
C ALA A 141 18.22 10.41 4.63
N LEU A 142 18.80 9.27 5.02
CA LEU A 142 19.82 8.58 4.22
C LEU A 142 19.27 8.10 2.87
N THR A 143 18.04 7.63 2.82
CA THR A 143 17.43 7.18 1.57
C THR A 143 17.14 8.34 0.62
N LEU A 144 16.65 9.47 1.15
CA LEU A 144 16.40 10.69 0.38
C LEU A 144 17.69 11.36 -0.13
N ALA A 145 18.81 11.20 0.59
CA ALA A 145 20.10 11.75 0.19
C ALA A 145 20.63 11.18 -1.15
N LYS A 146 20.13 10.04 -1.58
CA LYS A 146 20.39 9.48 -2.92
C LYS A 146 19.71 10.26 -4.03
N LYS A 147 18.78 11.17 -3.71
CA LYS A 147 17.90 11.86 -4.66
C LYS A 147 17.16 10.87 -5.60
N PRO A 148 16.49 9.85 -5.06
CA PRO A 148 15.80 8.87 -5.88
C PRO A 148 14.59 9.50 -6.59
N SER A 149 14.25 9.03 -7.79
CA SER A 149 13.00 9.38 -8.48
C SER A 149 11.81 8.58 -7.93
N LEU A 150 12.06 7.39 -7.38
CA LEU A 150 11.05 6.53 -6.78
C LEU A 150 11.48 6.05 -5.40
N LEU A 151 10.61 6.23 -4.41
CA LEU A 151 10.79 5.75 -3.04
C LEU A 151 9.77 4.65 -2.73
N LEU A 152 10.26 3.46 -2.43
CA LEU A 152 9.47 2.29 -2.05
C LEU A 152 9.61 2.05 -0.54
N LEU A 153 8.51 2.11 0.20
CA LEU A 153 8.50 2.03 1.65
C LEU A 153 7.61 0.87 2.13
N ASP A 154 8.20 -0.07 2.85
CA ASP A 154 7.47 -1.23 3.38
C ASP A 154 7.16 -1.02 4.86
N GLU A 155 5.92 -0.63 5.17
CA GLU A 155 5.39 -0.36 6.51
C GLU A 155 6.30 0.56 7.39
N PRO A 156 6.78 1.69 6.87
CA PRO A 156 7.85 2.47 7.50
C PRO A 156 7.44 3.11 8.83
N VAL A 157 6.13 3.27 9.06
CA VAL A 157 5.57 3.95 10.24
C VAL A 157 4.91 3.02 11.25
N ALA A 158 4.86 1.71 10.99
CA ALA A 158 4.12 0.74 11.81
C ALA A 158 4.58 0.70 13.28
N ALA A 159 5.87 0.88 13.53
CA ALA A 159 6.46 0.83 14.86
C ALA A 159 6.72 2.22 15.49
N LEU A 160 6.18 3.29 14.89
CA LEU A 160 6.38 4.66 15.36
C LEU A 160 5.24 5.11 16.28
N ASP A 161 5.60 5.90 17.30
CA ASP A 161 4.60 6.64 18.07
C ASP A 161 3.88 7.68 17.17
N PRO A 162 2.71 8.18 17.58
CA PRO A 162 1.90 9.08 16.75
C PRO A 162 2.64 10.36 16.31
N LEU A 163 3.51 10.93 17.16
CA LEU A 163 4.23 12.15 16.83
C LEU A 163 5.35 11.87 15.81
N ALA A 164 6.14 10.82 16.02
CA ALA A 164 7.19 10.39 15.10
C ALA A 164 6.61 10.02 13.72
N ARG A 165 5.44 9.36 13.68
CA ARG A 165 4.70 9.04 12.47
C ARG A 165 4.28 10.30 11.70
N ARG A 166 3.70 11.27 12.38
CA ARG A 166 3.31 12.56 11.79
C ARG A 166 4.50 13.28 11.16
N HIS A 167 5.63 13.33 11.87
CA HIS A 167 6.86 13.93 11.34
C HIS A 167 7.40 13.17 10.14
N PHE A 168 7.32 11.84 10.14
CA PHE A 168 7.75 11.02 9.00
C PHE A 168 6.91 11.31 7.75
N LEU A 169 5.59 11.32 7.88
CA LEU A 169 4.66 11.60 6.79
C LEU A 169 4.79 13.04 6.26
N ALA A 170 4.94 14.03 7.15
CA ALA A 170 5.19 15.42 6.75
C ALA A 170 6.51 15.56 5.96
N THR A 171 7.51 14.80 6.36
CA THR A 171 8.79 14.72 5.64
C THR A 171 8.63 14.21 4.21
N LEU A 172 7.86 13.13 4.03
CA LEU A 172 7.59 12.57 2.71
C LEU A 172 6.79 13.53 1.84
N ALA A 173 5.73 14.13 2.39
CA ALA A 173 4.91 15.09 1.67
C ALA A 173 5.74 16.30 1.19
N GLY A 174 6.63 16.83 2.05
CA GLY A 174 7.56 17.89 1.68
C GLY A 174 8.49 17.46 0.54
N ALA A 175 9.11 16.30 0.63
CA ALA A 175 10.03 15.80 -0.39
C ALA A 175 9.35 15.55 -1.75
N VAL A 176 8.07 15.19 -1.77
CA VAL A 176 7.29 15.05 -3.01
C VAL A 176 6.91 16.43 -3.55
N ALA A 177 6.50 17.36 -2.69
CA ALA A 177 6.14 18.73 -3.06
C ALA A 177 7.32 19.52 -3.66
N ASP A 178 8.56 19.24 -3.22
CA ASP A 178 9.78 19.82 -3.79
C ASP A 178 10.04 19.35 -5.25
N GLY A 179 9.32 18.33 -5.71
CA GLY A 179 9.32 17.82 -7.08
C GLY A 179 10.32 16.69 -7.34
N GLY A 180 10.01 15.87 -8.36
CA GLY A 180 10.90 14.80 -8.85
C GLY A 180 10.87 13.49 -8.06
N LEU A 181 10.14 13.41 -6.93
CA LEU A 181 9.99 12.20 -6.15
C LEU A 181 8.59 11.62 -6.28
N THR A 182 8.50 10.32 -6.54
CA THR A 182 7.28 9.51 -6.41
C THR A 182 7.44 8.57 -5.23
N VAL A 183 6.38 8.36 -4.46
CA VAL A 183 6.39 7.47 -3.29
C VAL A 183 5.35 6.38 -3.44
N LEU A 184 5.74 5.13 -3.21
CA LEU A 184 4.82 4.02 -2.99
C LEU A 184 5.07 3.47 -1.58
N MET A 185 4.09 3.63 -0.69
CA MET A 185 4.23 3.25 0.72
C MET A 185 3.17 2.22 1.12
N SER A 186 3.61 1.07 1.63
CA SER A 186 2.69 0.11 2.22
C SER A 186 2.29 0.53 3.64
N SER A 187 1.01 0.33 3.95
CA SER A 187 0.47 0.52 5.29
C SER A 187 -0.70 -0.42 5.56
N HIS A 188 -0.92 -0.75 6.81
CA HIS A 188 -2.16 -1.35 7.31
C HIS A 188 -3.05 -0.33 8.03
N LEU A 189 -2.59 0.92 8.19
CA LEU A 189 -3.30 2.02 8.83
C LEU A 189 -3.82 2.98 7.76
N VAL A 190 -5.10 2.90 7.44
CA VAL A 190 -5.75 3.70 6.39
C VAL A 190 -5.74 5.18 6.75
N ALA A 191 -6.08 5.52 8.01
CA ALA A 191 -6.15 6.90 8.48
C ALA A 191 -4.85 7.72 8.33
N ASP A 192 -3.69 7.06 8.32
CA ASP A 192 -2.42 7.73 8.07
C ASP A 192 -2.26 8.08 6.59
N MET A 193 -2.76 7.21 5.70
CA MET A 193 -2.66 7.37 4.26
C MET A 193 -3.63 8.42 3.73
N GLU A 194 -4.84 8.49 4.28
CA GLU A 194 -5.86 9.48 3.93
C GLU A 194 -5.36 10.93 3.99
N ARG A 195 -4.34 11.20 4.80
CA ARG A 195 -3.78 12.55 4.99
C ARG A 195 -2.70 12.94 3.97
N VAL A 196 -2.10 11.99 3.30
CA VAL A 196 -0.89 12.24 2.50
C VAL A 196 -0.91 11.58 1.13
N ALA A 197 -1.78 10.58 0.91
CA ALA A 197 -1.81 9.83 -0.34
C ALA A 197 -2.80 10.44 -1.33
N ASP A 198 -2.39 10.50 -2.59
CA ASP A 198 -3.19 10.92 -3.73
C ASP A 198 -3.80 9.72 -4.47
N HIS A 199 -3.13 8.56 -4.36
CA HIS A 199 -3.46 7.36 -5.13
C HIS A 199 -3.50 6.13 -4.24
N LEU A 200 -4.43 5.22 -4.48
CA LEU A 200 -4.63 3.99 -3.74
C LEU A 200 -4.35 2.76 -4.59
N ILE A 201 -3.63 1.81 -4.01
CA ILE A 201 -3.56 0.43 -4.48
C ILE A 201 -3.97 -0.46 -3.32
N MET A 202 -5.04 -1.19 -3.48
CA MET A 202 -5.52 -2.12 -2.46
C MET A 202 -5.28 -3.56 -2.89
N LEU A 203 -4.54 -4.29 -2.07
CA LEU A 203 -4.30 -5.73 -2.24
C LEU A 203 -5.08 -6.52 -1.21
N ALA A 204 -5.79 -7.55 -1.68
CA ALA A 204 -6.36 -8.54 -0.81
C ALA A 204 -6.40 -9.91 -1.53
N ALA A 205 -6.24 -11.03 -0.79
CA ALA A 205 -6.10 -12.38 -1.34
C ALA A 205 -5.09 -12.47 -2.51
N SER A 206 -3.96 -11.78 -2.39
CA SER A 206 -2.90 -11.76 -3.42
C SER A 206 -3.31 -11.10 -4.75
N ARG A 207 -4.40 -10.33 -4.80
CA ARG A 207 -4.93 -9.64 -5.98
C ARG A 207 -5.17 -8.18 -5.72
N VAL A 208 -5.15 -7.37 -6.77
CA VAL A 208 -5.58 -5.97 -6.74
C VAL A 208 -7.10 -5.93 -6.66
N GLN A 209 -7.63 -5.22 -5.67
CA GLN A 209 -9.06 -4.97 -5.50
C GLN A 209 -9.43 -3.58 -6.01
N LEU A 210 -8.60 -2.59 -5.70
CA LEU A 210 -8.74 -1.20 -6.13
C LEU A 210 -7.38 -0.67 -6.57
N CYS A 211 -7.38 0.14 -7.60
CA CYS A 211 -6.22 0.92 -8.05
C CYS A 211 -6.71 2.18 -8.75
N GLY A 212 -6.35 3.35 -8.22
CA GLY A 212 -6.75 4.62 -8.81
C GLY A 212 -6.50 5.82 -7.90
N ASP A 213 -6.82 6.98 -8.41
CA ASP A 213 -6.85 8.24 -7.69
C ASP A 213 -7.90 8.16 -6.57
N ILE A 214 -7.55 8.64 -5.35
CA ILE A 214 -8.41 8.47 -4.16
C ILE A 214 -9.71 9.24 -4.32
N ASP A 215 -9.68 10.49 -4.79
CA ASP A 215 -10.88 11.31 -4.93
C ASP A 215 -11.82 10.70 -5.97
N THR A 216 -11.27 10.17 -7.06
CA THR A 216 -12.03 9.46 -8.09
C THR A 216 -12.68 8.19 -7.53
N LEU A 217 -11.92 7.39 -6.77
CA LEU A 217 -12.45 6.18 -6.15
C LEU A 217 -13.56 6.51 -5.15
N LEU A 218 -13.40 7.54 -4.33
CA LEU A 218 -14.42 7.96 -3.37
C LEU A 218 -15.68 8.46 -4.10
N ALA A 219 -15.54 9.24 -5.17
CA ALA A 219 -16.67 9.72 -5.96
C ALA A 219 -17.46 8.60 -6.66
N GLU A 220 -16.82 7.45 -6.93
CA GLU A 220 -17.49 6.28 -7.51
C GLU A 220 -18.21 5.39 -6.47
N HIS A 221 -18.00 5.60 -5.18
CA HIS A 221 -18.54 4.78 -4.11
C HIS A 221 -19.52 5.55 -3.24
N HIS A 222 -20.63 4.91 -2.86
CA HIS A 222 -21.65 5.50 -2.02
C HIS A 222 -22.19 4.49 -1.01
N VAL A 223 -22.56 5.00 0.16
CA VAL A 223 -23.33 4.25 1.15
C VAL A 223 -24.82 4.49 0.90
N LEU A 224 -25.57 3.43 0.68
CA LEU A 224 -27.02 3.46 0.54
C LEU A 224 -27.66 2.86 1.79
N VAL A 225 -28.57 3.62 2.40
CA VAL A 225 -29.29 3.21 3.59
C VAL A 225 -30.78 3.20 3.28
N GLY A 226 -31.44 2.06 3.50
CA GLY A 226 -32.87 1.93 3.18
C GLY A 226 -33.54 0.80 3.96
N PRO A 227 -34.87 0.57 3.73
CA PRO A 227 -35.61 -0.48 4.37
C PRO A 227 -35.14 -1.87 3.92
N ARG A 228 -35.38 -2.88 4.73
CA ARG A 228 -35.08 -4.27 4.39
C ARG A 228 -36.00 -4.77 3.28
N LYS A 229 -35.61 -4.55 2.04
CA LYS A 229 -36.29 -4.99 0.82
C LYS A 229 -35.31 -5.53 -0.21
N ALA A 230 -35.85 -6.10 -1.31
CA ALA A 230 -35.00 -6.63 -2.38
C ALA A 230 -34.10 -5.54 -2.99
N THR A 231 -32.82 -5.88 -3.19
CA THR A 231 -31.78 -4.99 -3.74
C THR A 231 -31.62 -5.10 -5.26
N THR A 232 -32.45 -5.90 -5.92
CA THR A 232 -32.34 -6.24 -7.34
C THR A 232 -32.36 -5.02 -8.28
N ALA A 233 -33.03 -3.94 -7.89
CA ALA A 233 -33.04 -2.70 -8.68
C ALA A 233 -31.66 -1.99 -8.61
N ILE A 234 -31.00 -2.02 -7.45
CA ILE A 234 -29.66 -1.45 -7.22
C ILE A 234 -28.60 -2.31 -7.94
N GLU A 235 -28.69 -3.62 -7.84
CA GLU A 235 -27.76 -4.57 -8.48
C GLU A 235 -27.71 -4.46 -10.01
N LYS A 236 -28.79 -4.00 -10.65
CA LYS A 236 -28.83 -3.77 -12.10
C LYS A 236 -28.01 -2.57 -12.55
N THR A 237 -27.79 -1.59 -11.69
CA THR A 237 -27.17 -0.30 -12.03
C THR A 237 -25.86 -0.04 -11.31
N ARG A 238 -25.59 -0.79 -10.22
CA ARG A 238 -24.41 -0.62 -9.36
C ARG A 238 -23.88 -1.97 -8.91
N THR A 239 -22.59 -2.01 -8.62
CA THR A 239 -21.96 -3.17 -7.98
C THR A 239 -22.08 -3.04 -6.47
N ILE A 240 -22.73 -3.97 -5.80
CA ILE A 240 -22.74 -4.02 -4.34
C ILE A 240 -21.40 -4.56 -3.87
N VAL A 241 -20.65 -3.71 -3.14
CA VAL A 241 -19.36 -4.06 -2.54
C VAL A 241 -19.59 -4.77 -1.21
N GLN A 242 -20.47 -4.23 -0.37
CA GLN A 242 -20.81 -4.81 0.93
C GLN A 242 -22.30 -4.61 1.21
N ALA A 243 -22.92 -5.56 1.89
CA ALA A 243 -24.30 -5.46 2.34
C ALA A 243 -24.38 -5.85 3.81
N GLU A 244 -24.98 -4.99 4.62
CA GLU A 244 -25.27 -5.24 6.02
C GLU A 244 -26.78 -5.16 6.26
N TYR A 245 -27.30 -6.13 6.99
CA TYR A 245 -28.72 -6.27 7.24
C TYR A 245 -29.00 -6.23 8.73
N THR A 246 -29.88 -5.34 9.15
CA THR A 246 -30.50 -5.36 10.47
C THR A 246 -31.93 -5.90 10.38
N ALA A 247 -32.67 -5.94 11.48
CA ALA A 247 -34.08 -6.37 11.47
C ALA A 247 -34.99 -5.48 10.59
N ARG A 248 -34.64 -4.17 10.44
CA ARG A 248 -35.49 -3.18 9.76
C ARG A 248 -34.82 -2.43 8.62
N GLN A 249 -33.48 -2.47 8.54
CA GLN A 249 -32.70 -1.63 7.67
C GLN A 249 -31.66 -2.44 6.91
N THR A 250 -31.33 -2.00 5.71
CA THR A 250 -30.22 -2.47 4.89
C THR A 250 -29.27 -1.32 4.65
N THR A 251 -27.97 -1.55 4.86
CA THR A 251 -26.89 -0.64 4.50
C THR A 251 -26.06 -1.30 3.42
N LEU A 252 -25.88 -0.63 2.30
CA LEU A 252 -25.09 -1.12 1.16
C LEU A 252 -23.94 -0.16 0.88
N LEU A 253 -22.73 -0.66 0.77
CA LEU A 253 -21.68 0.04 0.04
C LEU A 253 -21.76 -0.39 -1.42
N VAL A 254 -21.93 0.58 -2.31
CA VAL A 254 -22.06 0.34 -3.75
C VAL A 254 -21.01 1.10 -4.54
N ARG A 255 -20.59 0.54 -5.67
CA ARG A 255 -19.77 1.22 -6.67
C ARG A 255 -20.57 1.49 -7.91
N GLY A 256 -20.55 2.74 -8.39
CA GLY A 256 -21.20 3.21 -9.63
C GLY A 256 -21.88 4.56 -9.44
N ASN A 257 -21.91 5.35 -10.50
CA ASN A 257 -22.37 6.74 -10.50
C ASN A 257 -23.83 6.91 -10.96
N ALA A 258 -24.56 5.81 -11.18
CA ALA A 258 -25.97 5.90 -11.57
C ALA A 258 -26.81 6.50 -10.42
N PRO A 259 -27.70 7.46 -10.67
CA PRO A 259 -28.53 8.01 -9.61
C PRO A 259 -29.46 6.93 -9.02
N VAL A 260 -29.70 7.00 -7.71
CA VAL A 260 -30.71 6.14 -7.05
C VAL A 260 -32.04 6.89 -7.11
N PHE A 261 -32.96 6.37 -7.90
CA PHE A 261 -34.30 6.96 -8.08
C PHE A 261 -35.33 6.46 -7.06
N ASP A 262 -34.97 5.54 -6.18
CA ASP A 262 -35.87 5.01 -5.17
C ASP A 262 -35.86 5.91 -3.92
N PRO A 263 -36.96 6.60 -3.59
CA PRO A 263 -37.02 7.56 -2.48
C PRO A 263 -36.87 6.91 -1.11
N ASP A 264 -36.96 5.58 -1.02
CA ASP A 264 -36.74 4.85 0.23
C ASP A 264 -35.27 4.62 0.57
N TRP A 265 -34.35 4.99 -0.34
CA TRP A 265 -32.90 4.86 -0.14
C TRP A 265 -32.27 6.23 0.02
N GLU A 266 -31.59 6.43 1.14
CA GLU A 266 -30.73 7.57 1.39
C GLU A 266 -29.32 7.27 0.92
N SER A 267 -28.69 8.19 0.18
CA SER A 267 -27.31 8.08 -0.28
C SER A 267 -26.42 9.01 0.52
N ALA A 268 -25.29 8.49 0.99
CA ALA A 268 -24.24 9.25 1.66
C ALA A 268 -22.88 8.96 1.02
N ASP A 269 -21.95 9.93 1.16
CA ASP A 269 -20.57 9.77 0.75
C ASP A 269 -19.87 8.76 1.69
N VAL A 270 -18.86 8.07 1.15
CA VAL A 270 -18.05 7.10 1.88
C VAL A 270 -16.68 7.67 2.20
N GLY A 271 -16.16 7.39 3.40
CA GLY A 271 -14.78 7.67 3.76
C GLY A 271 -13.81 6.61 3.24
N LEU A 272 -12.52 6.99 3.10
CA LEU A 272 -11.49 6.06 2.60
C LEU A 272 -11.37 4.81 3.48
N GLU A 273 -11.41 4.96 4.80
CA GLU A 273 -11.32 3.84 5.74
C GLU A 273 -12.49 2.88 5.60
N GLU A 274 -13.72 3.41 5.52
CA GLU A 274 -14.93 2.62 5.34
C GLU A 274 -14.92 1.84 4.02
N MET A 275 -14.55 2.51 2.93
CA MET A 275 -14.41 1.88 1.62
C MET A 275 -13.39 0.73 1.65
N VAL A 276 -12.22 0.95 2.21
CA VAL A 276 -11.17 -0.08 2.30
C VAL A 276 -11.60 -1.26 3.17
N LEU A 277 -12.24 -0.99 4.33
CA LEU A 277 -12.73 -2.05 5.22
C LEU A 277 -13.81 -2.92 4.55
N ALA A 278 -14.69 -2.32 3.76
CA ALA A 278 -15.71 -3.06 3.02
C ALA A 278 -15.11 -4.06 2.03
N TYR A 279 -14.10 -3.64 1.26
CA TYR A 279 -13.40 -4.55 0.35
C TYR A 279 -12.58 -5.62 1.07
N MET A 280 -12.06 -5.34 2.27
CA MET A 280 -11.41 -6.36 3.10
C MET A 280 -12.39 -7.39 3.63
N GLY A 281 -13.61 -6.96 4.00
CA GLY A 281 -14.66 -7.82 4.57
C GLY A 281 -15.22 -8.85 3.59
N GLN A 282 -15.30 -8.54 2.30
CA GLN A 282 -15.78 -9.47 1.27
C GLN A 282 -15.01 -10.81 1.24
N GLN A 283 -13.77 -10.82 1.68
CA GLN A 283 -12.91 -12.00 1.60
C GLN A 283 -13.09 -12.96 2.77
N SER A 284 -13.56 -12.45 3.90
CA SER A 284 -13.86 -13.30 5.07
C SER A 284 -15.09 -14.17 4.83
N THR A 285 -16.06 -13.69 4.04
CA THR A 285 -17.29 -14.44 3.71
C THR A 285 -17.11 -15.43 2.55
N GLY A 286 -16.09 -15.25 1.70
CA GLY A 286 -15.83 -16.15 0.56
C GLY A 286 -15.05 -17.42 0.90
N GLN A 287 -14.35 -17.47 2.04
CA GLN A 287 -13.60 -18.65 2.46
C GLN A 287 -14.44 -19.69 3.23
N ASP A 288 -15.59 -19.30 3.78
CA ASP A 288 -16.48 -20.21 4.52
C ASP A 288 -17.54 -20.92 3.64
N ALA A 289 -17.58 -20.61 2.33
CA ALA A 289 -18.51 -21.24 1.39
C ALA A 289 -17.85 -22.38 0.59
N GLN A 290 -17.15 -23.31 1.24
CA GLN A 290 -16.95 -24.66 0.69
C GLN A 290 -18.16 -25.50 1.09
N PRO A 291 -18.97 -26.02 0.15
CA PRO A 291 -20.03 -26.95 0.49
C PRO A 291 -19.36 -28.22 1.03
N ALA A 292 -19.73 -28.58 2.27
CA ALA A 292 -19.44 -29.89 2.83
C ALA A 292 -20.06 -30.94 1.91
N LEU A 293 -19.25 -31.60 1.12
CA LEU A 293 -19.66 -32.83 0.40
C LEU A 293 -19.96 -33.88 1.47
N SER A 294 -21.26 -34.03 1.76
CA SER A 294 -21.81 -35.13 2.52
C SER A 294 -21.53 -36.44 1.79
N HIS A 295 -20.58 -37.21 2.31
CA HIS A 295 -20.47 -38.63 2.01
C HIS A 295 -21.68 -39.33 2.61
N LEU A 296 -22.73 -39.50 1.85
CA LEU A 296 -23.78 -40.50 2.09
C LEU A 296 -23.18 -41.86 1.68
N THR A 297 -22.63 -42.55 2.65
CA THR A 297 -22.37 -44.00 2.53
C THR A 297 -23.72 -44.71 2.69
N THR A 298 -24.25 -45.15 1.59
CA THR A 298 -25.35 -46.15 1.59
C THR A 298 -24.76 -47.46 2.10
N VAL A 299 -25.21 -47.86 3.29
CA VAL A 299 -25.12 -49.25 3.75
C VAL A 299 -26.19 -50.00 3.01
N GLY A 300 -25.81 -50.85 2.08
CA GLY A 300 -26.68 -51.87 1.51
C GLY A 300 -26.73 -53.06 2.43
N ASP A 301 -27.92 -53.38 2.88
CA ASP A 301 -28.27 -54.72 3.35
C ASP A 301 -28.19 -55.72 2.19
N ASP A 302 -27.50 -56.84 2.41
CA ASP A 302 -27.99 -58.13 1.89
C ASP A 302 -27.26 -59.31 2.58
N GLN A 303 -28.13 -60.14 3.25
CA GLN A 303 -28.11 -61.62 3.53
C GLN A 303 -26.80 -62.26 3.99
#